data_6a3a80025fd88ec90597d34ca6637c8e
#
_entry.id   6a3a80025fd88ec90597d34ca6637c8e
#
_cell.length_a   1.000
_cell.length_b   1.000
_cell.length_c   1.000
_cell.angle_alpha   90.00
_cell.angle_beta   90.00
_cell.angle_gamma   90.00
#
_symmetry.space_group_name_H-M   'P 1'
#
loop_
_entity.id
_entity.type
_entity.pdbx_description
1 polymer ?
#
loop_
_entity_poly.entity_id
_entity_poly.type
_entity_poly.pdbx_seq_one_letter_code
_entity_poly.pdbx_strand_id
1 'polypeptide(L)'
;MIGIIINGAILGAIFSLIAVGLNLQYGVTRILNIAHGEFLMLGSYITYIFFTLYGVNPLVSLVISGPIVFILGLLIQIVVFRKLVHVSRSAEELESRSLLACFGLTFIIQNVVAEIFRGTPIISAPYLNVSTDILGEPVPLNMIVAAVMSVIISLVMYLVLRFTSIGLAMRATVEEPAGAQLVGINIFKIHAVSFGIGALLAALAGSMLVMIYSNITPYIGPQYTFIALAVIILGGMGSFIGSLVGGFCIGYVYYISLEIDPLITLAVVYSFLIILLIIRPKGFFGR
;
A
#
# COMPACT_ATOMS: atom_id res chain seq x y z
N MET A 1 5.93 -24.26 -14.07
CA MET A 1 5.90 -24.31 -12.57
C MET A 1 6.91 -23.38 -11.94
N ILE A 2 8.14 -23.30 -12.42
CA ILE A 2 9.18 -22.37 -11.90
C ILE A 2 8.71 -20.92 -12.07
N GLY A 3 8.16 -20.55 -13.24
CA GLY A 3 7.62 -19.21 -13.49
C GLY A 3 6.55 -18.78 -12.48
N ILE A 4 5.66 -19.70 -12.05
CA ILE A 4 4.64 -19.43 -11.04
C ILE A 4 5.30 -19.08 -9.68
N ILE A 5 6.35 -19.82 -9.31
CA ILE A 5 7.06 -19.57 -8.04
C ILE A 5 7.73 -18.20 -8.07
N ILE A 6 8.43 -17.87 -9.15
CA ILE A 6 9.19 -16.62 -9.27
C ILE A 6 8.23 -15.43 -9.36
N ASN A 7 7.29 -15.43 -10.31
CA ASN A 7 6.42 -14.29 -10.53
C ASN A 7 5.39 -14.11 -9.41
N GLY A 8 4.91 -15.20 -8.80
CA GLY A 8 4.08 -15.15 -7.61
C GLY A 8 4.80 -14.53 -6.41
N ALA A 9 6.10 -14.85 -6.22
CA ALA A 9 6.91 -14.23 -5.18
C ALA A 9 7.17 -12.74 -5.46
N ILE A 10 7.42 -12.36 -6.71
CA ILE A 10 7.60 -10.95 -7.13
C ILE A 10 6.35 -10.13 -6.81
N LEU A 11 5.18 -10.58 -7.27
CA LEU A 11 3.92 -9.90 -6.97
C LEU A 11 3.61 -9.89 -5.47
N GLY A 12 3.89 -11.00 -4.79
CA GLY A 12 3.75 -11.12 -3.34
C GLY A 12 4.57 -10.10 -2.57
N ALA A 13 5.80 -9.82 -2.98
CA ALA A 13 6.65 -8.80 -2.38
C ALA A 13 6.06 -7.39 -2.55
N ILE A 14 5.56 -7.06 -3.75
CA ILE A 14 4.93 -5.76 -4.03
C ILE A 14 3.62 -5.60 -3.25
N PHE A 15 2.76 -6.62 -3.25
CA PHE A 15 1.50 -6.60 -2.50
C PHE A 15 1.73 -6.53 -0.99
N SER A 16 2.79 -7.18 -0.49
CA SER A 16 3.22 -7.05 0.91
C SER A 16 3.56 -5.61 1.26
N LEU A 17 4.32 -4.91 0.41
CA LEU A 17 4.71 -3.51 0.65
C LEU A 17 3.48 -2.59 0.70
N ILE A 18 2.55 -2.73 -0.24
CA ILE A 18 1.30 -1.95 -0.27
C ILE A 18 0.50 -2.22 1.02
N ALA A 19 0.36 -3.49 1.38
CA ALA A 19 -0.40 -3.91 2.55
C ALA A 19 0.23 -3.48 3.87
N VAL A 20 1.57 -3.49 3.99
CA VAL A 20 2.28 -2.98 5.17
C VAL A 20 1.94 -1.51 5.41
N GLY A 21 1.88 -0.69 4.35
CA GLY A 21 1.49 0.71 4.45
C GLY A 21 0.07 0.89 4.98
N LEU A 22 -0.90 0.16 4.41
CA LEU A 22 -2.29 0.21 4.84
C LEU A 22 -2.48 -0.34 6.26
N ASN A 23 -1.81 -1.43 6.58
CA ASN A 23 -1.89 -2.07 7.89
C ASN A 23 -1.29 -1.19 9.00
N LEU A 24 -0.23 -0.44 8.71
CA LEU A 24 0.34 0.54 9.64
C LEU A 24 -0.66 1.67 9.93
N GLN A 25 -1.31 2.20 8.88
CA GLN A 25 -2.35 3.23 9.04
C GLN A 25 -3.49 2.70 9.92
N TYR A 26 -4.06 1.56 9.56
CA TYR A 26 -5.18 0.96 10.29
C TYR A 26 -4.80 0.59 11.73
N GLY A 27 -3.66 -0.08 11.91
CA GLY A 27 -3.21 -0.53 13.23
C GLY A 27 -3.11 0.61 14.24
N VAL A 28 -2.57 1.76 13.83
CA VAL A 28 -2.36 2.91 14.72
C VAL A 28 -3.60 3.79 14.85
N THR A 29 -4.32 4.06 13.75
CA THR A 29 -5.42 5.03 13.74
C THR A 29 -6.81 4.41 13.88
N ARG A 30 -6.94 3.09 13.67
CA ARG A 30 -8.22 2.39 13.54
C ARG A 30 -9.10 2.92 12.40
N ILE A 31 -8.49 3.62 11.45
CA ILE A 31 -9.15 4.15 10.26
C ILE A 31 -8.81 3.26 9.07
N LEU A 32 -9.84 2.66 8.46
CA LEU A 32 -9.69 1.89 7.23
C LEU A 32 -9.63 2.84 6.04
N ASN A 33 -8.42 3.09 5.56
CA ASN A 33 -8.21 4.05 4.47
C ASN A 33 -8.43 3.42 3.09
N ILE A 34 -9.65 3.55 2.56
CA ILE A 34 -9.98 3.08 1.20
C ILE A 34 -9.27 3.90 0.12
N ALA A 35 -8.88 5.16 0.41
CA ALA A 35 -8.11 5.97 -0.51
C ALA A 35 -6.60 5.61 -0.56
N HIS A 36 -6.18 4.51 0.07
CA HIS A 36 -4.76 4.12 0.13
C HIS A 36 -4.14 3.91 -1.25
N GLY A 37 -4.86 3.29 -2.17
CA GLY A 37 -4.40 3.10 -3.55
C GLY A 37 -4.24 4.39 -4.35
N GLU A 38 -4.90 5.48 -3.94
CA GLU A 38 -4.70 6.78 -4.57
C GLU A 38 -3.31 7.36 -4.26
N PHE A 39 -2.75 7.07 -3.08
CA PHE A 39 -1.36 7.42 -2.78
C PHE A 39 -0.38 6.61 -3.62
N LEU A 40 -0.70 5.35 -3.91
CA LEU A 40 0.05 4.53 -4.85
C LEU A 40 -0.01 5.14 -6.27
N MET A 41 -1.19 5.48 -6.75
CA MET A 41 -1.39 6.13 -8.04
C MET A 41 -0.61 7.44 -8.12
N LEU A 42 -0.66 8.29 -7.09
CA LEU A 42 0.12 9.52 -7.02
C LEU A 42 1.63 9.27 -7.12
N GLY A 43 2.15 8.25 -6.42
CA GLY A 43 3.55 7.84 -6.53
C GLY A 43 3.95 7.49 -7.96
N SER A 44 3.08 6.76 -8.68
CA SER A 44 3.28 6.42 -10.09
C SER A 44 3.33 7.67 -10.97
N TYR A 45 2.41 8.61 -10.82
CA TYR A 45 2.35 9.83 -11.61
C TYR A 45 3.51 10.78 -11.31
N ILE A 46 3.92 10.92 -10.05
CA ILE A 46 5.11 11.71 -9.69
C ILE A 46 6.35 11.10 -10.35
N THR A 47 6.54 9.79 -10.28
CA THR A 47 7.66 9.11 -10.93
C THR A 47 7.65 9.31 -12.44
N TYR A 48 6.48 9.21 -13.08
CA TYR A 48 6.31 9.49 -14.50
C TYR A 48 6.70 10.91 -14.88
N ILE A 49 6.29 11.92 -14.11
CA ILE A 49 6.66 13.33 -14.34
C ILE A 49 8.17 13.49 -14.30
N PHE A 50 8.84 12.99 -13.27
CA PHE A 50 10.29 13.12 -13.14
C PHE A 50 11.05 12.35 -14.22
N PHE A 51 10.56 11.19 -14.61
CA PHE A 51 11.13 10.41 -15.71
C PHE A 51 10.98 11.14 -17.05
N THR A 52 9.78 11.64 -17.37
CA THR A 52 9.48 12.19 -18.70
C THR A 52 10.03 13.61 -18.88
N LEU A 53 9.89 14.49 -17.87
CA LEU A 53 10.29 15.90 -17.99
C LEU A 53 11.77 16.13 -17.67
N TYR A 54 12.33 15.36 -16.73
CA TYR A 54 13.69 15.60 -16.24
C TYR A 54 14.66 14.46 -16.55
N GLY A 55 14.21 13.37 -17.18
CA GLY A 55 15.06 12.21 -17.48
C GLY A 55 15.56 11.48 -16.21
N VAL A 56 14.93 11.71 -15.06
CA VAL A 56 15.35 11.11 -13.79
C VAL A 56 15.04 9.61 -13.80
N ASN A 57 16.02 8.81 -13.40
CA ASN A 57 15.83 7.37 -13.25
C ASN A 57 14.66 7.07 -12.30
N PRO A 58 13.69 6.20 -12.67
CA PRO A 58 12.55 5.87 -11.83
C PRO A 58 12.92 5.37 -10.43
N LEU A 59 14.04 4.69 -10.23
CA LEU A 59 14.53 4.30 -8.91
C LEU A 59 14.96 5.50 -8.05
N VAL A 60 15.54 6.53 -8.66
CA VAL A 60 15.89 7.78 -7.97
C VAL A 60 14.62 8.56 -7.63
N SER A 61 13.60 8.47 -8.48
CA SER A 61 12.30 9.11 -8.23
C SER A 61 11.61 8.61 -6.96
N LEU A 62 11.95 7.42 -6.44
CA LEU A 62 11.48 6.94 -5.12
C LEU A 62 11.81 7.92 -3.99
N VAL A 63 13.00 8.53 -4.04
CA VAL A 63 13.45 9.51 -3.02
C VAL A 63 12.64 10.81 -3.09
N ILE A 64 11.99 11.08 -4.19
CA ILE A 64 11.18 12.28 -4.42
C ILE A 64 9.69 11.99 -4.16
N SER A 65 9.17 10.94 -4.78
CA SER A 65 7.74 10.58 -4.70
C SER A 65 7.32 10.23 -3.28
N GLY A 66 8.13 9.47 -2.55
CA GLY A 66 7.86 9.08 -1.17
C GLY A 66 7.63 10.27 -0.24
N PRO A 67 8.60 11.21 -0.08
CA PRO A 67 8.43 12.39 0.77
C PRO A 67 7.28 13.31 0.36
N ILE A 68 7.02 13.50 -0.94
CA ILE A 68 5.89 14.32 -1.39
C ILE A 68 4.58 13.72 -0.92
N VAL A 69 4.38 12.43 -1.13
CA VAL A 69 3.14 11.75 -0.75
C VAL A 69 3.07 11.55 0.77
N PHE A 70 4.20 11.42 1.47
CA PHE A 70 4.25 11.45 2.93
C PHE A 70 3.66 12.75 3.49
N ILE A 71 4.11 13.90 2.97
CA ILE A 71 3.61 15.22 3.39
C ILE A 71 2.11 15.33 3.07
N LEU A 72 1.67 14.88 1.92
CA LEU A 72 0.26 14.87 1.56
C LEU A 72 -0.56 14.01 2.54
N GLY A 73 -0.09 12.82 2.88
CA GLY A 73 -0.70 11.95 3.87
C GLY A 73 -0.80 12.61 5.25
N LEU A 74 0.28 13.27 5.72
CA LEU A 74 0.27 14.06 6.96
C LEU A 74 -0.81 15.14 6.92
N LEU A 75 -0.89 15.91 5.84
CA LEU A 75 -1.87 16.99 5.68
C LEU A 75 -3.29 16.45 5.70
N ILE A 76 -3.57 15.37 4.98
CA ILE A 76 -4.89 14.74 4.96
C ILE A 76 -5.27 14.26 6.37
N GLN A 77 -4.36 13.63 7.10
CA GLN A 77 -4.62 13.19 8.47
C GLN A 77 -4.95 14.39 9.39
N ILE A 78 -4.21 15.48 9.29
CA ILE A 78 -4.41 16.66 10.14
C ILE A 78 -5.71 17.40 9.80
N VAL A 79 -6.00 17.57 8.50
CA VAL A 79 -7.12 18.39 8.03
C VAL A 79 -8.44 17.63 8.10
N VAL A 80 -8.43 16.34 7.71
CA VAL A 80 -9.65 15.53 7.58
C VAL A 80 -9.85 14.63 8.81
N PHE A 81 -8.96 13.67 9.02
CA PHE A 81 -9.20 12.59 9.99
C PHE A 81 -9.09 13.04 11.45
N ARG A 82 -8.19 13.99 11.76
CA ARG A 82 -8.11 14.55 13.12
C ARG A 82 -9.44 15.15 13.57
N LYS A 83 -10.14 15.86 12.67
CA LYS A 83 -11.47 16.41 12.98
C LYS A 83 -12.51 15.31 13.21
N LEU A 84 -12.47 14.25 12.37
CA LEU A 84 -13.38 13.12 12.52
C LEU A 84 -13.20 12.40 13.86
N VAL A 85 -11.95 12.18 14.29
CA VAL A 85 -11.64 11.58 15.60
C VAL A 85 -12.22 12.42 16.75
N HIS A 86 -12.14 13.75 16.68
CA HIS A 86 -12.70 14.62 17.73
C HIS A 86 -14.23 14.65 17.79
N VAL A 87 -14.91 14.50 16.65
CA VAL A 87 -16.36 14.62 16.56
C VAL A 87 -17.07 13.28 16.79
N SER A 88 -16.38 12.16 16.58
CA SER A 88 -16.96 10.82 16.71
C SER A 88 -17.07 10.42 18.19
N ARG A 89 -18.25 9.89 18.58
CA ARG A 89 -18.57 9.51 19.95
C ARG A 89 -18.27 8.03 20.23
N SER A 90 -18.17 7.21 19.19
CA SER A 90 -17.85 5.78 19.26
C SER A 90 -16.87 5.37 18.16
N ALA A 91 -16.24 4.20 18.33
CA ALA A 91 -15.36 3.62 17.32
C ALA A 91 -16.11 3.32 16.02
N GLU A 92 -17.35 2.81 16.10
CA GLU A 92 -18.21 2.50 14.95
C GLU A 92 -18.57 3.77 14.16
N GLU A 93 -18.87 4.86 14.87
CA GLU A 93 -19.16 6.16 14.25
C GLU A 93 -17.92 6.72 13.55
N LEU A 94 -16.73 6.60 14.17
CA LEU A 94 -15.47 7.00 13.56
C LEU A 94 -15.20 6.19 12.29
N GLU A 95 -15.38 4.88 12.34
CA GLU A 95 -15.16 4.00 11.19
C GLU A 95 -16.08 4.36 10.03
N SER A 96 -17.39 4.49 10.27
CA SER A 96 -18.37 4.86 9.25
C SER A 96 -18.09 6.22 8.62
N ARG A 97 -17.80 7.24 9.42
CA ARG A 97 -17.45 8.59 8.94
C ARG A 97 -16.14 8.61 8.18
N SER A 98 -15.16 7.83 8.62
CA SER A 98 -13.86 7.72 7.97
C SER A 98 -13.98 7.04 6.60
N LEU A 99 -14.80 6.00 6.48
CA LEU A 99 -15.08 5.35 5.20
C LEU A 99 -15.66 6.35 4.19
N LEU A 100 -16.67 7.13 4.60
CA LEU A 100 -17.27 8.14 3.73
C LEU A 100 -16.24 9.21 3.31
N ALA A 101 -15.41 9.68 4.25
CA ALA A 101 -14.35 10.63 3.95
C ALA A 101 -13.30 10.05 2.97
N CYS A 102 -12.94 8.78 3.14
CA CYS A 102 -12.02 8.10 2.22
C CYS A 102 -12.61 7.98 0.81
N PHE A 103 -13.89 7.65 0.66
CA PHE A 103 -14.55 7.66 -0.64
C PHE A 103 -14.49 9.05 -1.29
N GLY A 104 -14.82 10.10 -0.55
CA GLY A 104 -14.69 11.47 -1.04
C GLY A 104 -13.25 11.81 -1.48
N LEU A 105 -12.24 11.42 -0.70
CA LEU A 105 -10.82 11.61 -1.04
C LEU A 105 -10.44 10.85 -2.30
N THR A 106 -10.87 9.61 -2.46
CA THR A 106 -10.65 8.80 -3.67
C THR A 106 -11.12 9.57 -4.91
N PHE A 107 -12.37 10.03 -4.93
CA PHE A 107 -12.92 10.78 -6.07
C PHE A 107 -12.20 12.10 -6.31
N ILE A 108 -11.85 12.85 -5.28
CA ILE A 108 -11.12 14.11 -5.40
C ILE A 108 -9.75 13.86 -6.04
N ILE A 109 -8.97 12.92 -5.50
CA ILE A 109 -7.61 12.66 -5.99
C ILE A 109 -7.65 12.14 -7.43
N GLN A 110 -8.52 11.19 -7.75
CA GLN A 110 -8.68 10.64 -9.09
C GLN A 110 -9.01 11.71 -10.12
N ASN A 111 -10.05 12.52 -9.83
CA ASN A 111 -10.48 13.53 -10.78
C ASN A 111 -9.48 14.67 -10.94
N VAL A 112 -8.77 15.07 -9.88
CA VAL A 112 -7.68 16.05 -9.97
C VAL A 112 -6.56 15.53 -10.87
N VAL A 113 -6.12 14.28 -10.69
CA VAL A 113 -5.09 13.70 -11.54
C VAL A 113 -5.58 13.51 -12.97
N ALA A 114 -6.81 13.01 -13.17
CA ALA A 114 -7.40 12.86 -14.50
C ALA A 114 -7.50 14.18 -15.25
N GLU A 115 -7.83 15.26 -14.55
CA GLU A 115 -7.90 16.61 -15.11
C GLU A 115 -6.52 17.14 -15.53
N ILE A 116 -5.51 16.97 -14.67
CA ILE A 116 -4.13 17.42 -14.94
C ILE A 116 -3.56 16.66 -16.16
N PHE A 117 -3.86 15.37 -16.29
CA PHE A 117 -3.30 14.49 -17.32
C PHE A 117 -4.28 14.18 -18.47
N ARG A 118 -5.22 15.06 -18.79
CA ARG A 118 -6.22 14.86 -19.85
C ARG A 118 -5.64 14.42 -21.20
N GLY A 119 -4.44 14.90 -21.55
CA GLY A 119 -3.79 14.56 -22.82
C GLY A 119 -3.05 13.22 -22.81
N THR A 120 -2.68 12.71 -21.63
CA THR A 120 -1.92 11.46 -21.46
C THR A 120 -2.42 10.71 -20.23
N PRO A 121 -3.66 10.16 -20.27
CA PRO A 121 -4.25 9.50 -19.10
C PRO A 121 -3.56 8.17 -18.75
N ILE A 122 -2.91 7.53 -19.72
CA ILE A 122 -2.18 6.27 -19.54
C ILE A 122 -0.70 6.60 -19.49
N ILE A 123 -0.03 6.24 -18.42
CA ILE A 123 1.39 6.51 -18.18
C ILE A 123 2.20 5.23 -18.01
N SER A 124 3.49 5.34 -18.34
CA SER A 124 4.51 4.35 -18.04
C SER A 124 5.88 5.04 -17.91
N ALA A 125 6.74 4.48 -17.08
CA ALA A 125 8.14 4.90 -16.96
C ALA A 125 9.04 3.67 -17.11
N PRO A 126 9.19 3.14 -18.34
CA PRO A 126 9.91 1.89 -18.59
C PRO A 126 11.38 2.03 -18.21
N TYR A 127 11.84 1.12 -17.37
CA TYR A 127 13.21 1.08 -16.90
C TYR A 127 13.68 -0.37 -16.79
N LEU A 128 14.93 -0.65 -17.20
CA LEU A 128 15.49 -2.00 -17.20
C LEU A 128 14.64 -3.03 -17.97
N ASN A 129 14.21 -2.66 -19.19
CA ASN A 129 13.41 -3.52 -20.07
C ASN A 129 14.26 -4.65 -20.70
N VAL A 130 15.05 -5.33 -19.87
CA VAL A 130 15.87 -6.48 -20.26
C VAL A 130 15.35 -7.67 -19.47
N SER A 131 15.17 -8.81 -20.10
CA SER A 131 14.83 -10.05 -19.43
C SER A 131 16.09 -10.81 -19.04
N THR A 132 16.10 -11.35 -17.84
CA THR A 132 17.15 -12.25 -17.33
C THR A 132 16.57 -13.65 -17.21
N ASP A 133 17.34 -14.64 -17.64
CA ASP A 133 16.91 -16.03 -17.55
C ASP A 133 17.18 -16.56 -16.12
N ILE A 134 16.13 -16.92 -15.42
CA ILE A 134 16.20 -17.50 -14.09
C ILE A 134 15.65 -18.93 -14.15
N LEU A 135 16.50 -19.91 -14.06
CA LEU A 135 16.14 -21.34 -14.09
C LEU A 135 15.33 -21.75 -15.35
N GLY A 136 15.62 -21.12 -16.50
CA GLY A 136 14.94 -21.38 -17.76
C GLY A 136 13.66 -20.58 -18.00
N GLU A 137 13.34 -19.62 -17.14
CA GLU A 137 12.20 -18.71 -17.29
C GLU A 137 12.69 -17.28 -17.52
N PRO A 138 12.25 -16.60 -18.60
CA PRO A 138 12.63 -15.21 -18.85
C PRO A 138 11.84 -14.29 -17.93
N VAL A 139 12.52 -13.68 -16.96
CA VAL A 139 11.94 -12.73 -15.99
C VAL A 139 12.43 -11.33 -16.31
N PRO A 140 11.54 -10.33 -16.47
CA PRO A 140 11.93 -8.94 -16.66
C PRO A 140 12.71 -8.40 -15.45
N LEU A 141 13.85 -7.77 -15.71
CA LEU A 141 14.76 -7.27 -14.67
C LEU A 141 14.10 -6.19 -13.80
N ASN A 142 13.23 -5.36 -14.38
CA ASN A 142 12.45 -4.37 -13.65
C ASN A 142 11.53 -4.98 -12.57
N MET A 143 10.94 -6.14 -12.84
CA MET A 143 10.12 -6.88 -11.86
C MET A 143 10.96 -7.40 -10.70
N ILE A 144 12.16 -7.94 -10.98
CA ILE A 144 13.08 -8.42 -9.95
C ILE A 144 13.52 -7.26 -9.06
N VAL A 145 13.91 -6.13 -9.67
CA VAL A 145 14.33 -4.93 -8.94
C VAL A 145 13.19 -4.41 -8.06
N ALA A 146 11.97 -4.33 -8.58
CA ALA A 146 10.82 -3.90 -7.79
C ALA A 146 10.52 -4.84 -6.62
N ALA A 147 10.63 -6.16 -6.81
CA ALA A 147 10.45 -7.14 -5.72
C ALA A 147 11.53 -6.98 -4.64
N VAL A 148 12.81 -6.90 -5.04
CA VAL A 148 13.92 -6.73 -4.10
C VAL A 148 13.78 -5.42 -3.32
N MET A 149 13.46 -4.31 -4.00
CA MET A 149 13.22 -3.02 -3.35
C MET A 149 12.02 -3.07 -2.40
N SER A 150 10.93 -3.74 -2.78
CA SER A 150 9.76 -3.92 -1.92
C SER A 150 10.11 -4.67 -0.63
N VAL A 151 10.92 -5.72 -0.73
CA VAL A 151 11.41 -6.46 0.45
C VAL A 151 12.33 -5.60 1.31
N ILE A 152 13.27 -4.88 0.70
CA ILE A 152 14.19 -3.99 1.42
C ILE A 152 13.42 -2.90 2.16
N ILE A 153 12.47 -2.22 1.50
CA ILE A 153 11.67 -1.16 2.11
C ILE A 153 10.80 -1.72 3.24
N SER A 154 10.19 -2.88 3.05
CA SER A 154 9.42 -3.55 4.10
C SER A 154 10.28 -3.93 5.29
N LEU A 155 11.51 -4.42 5.04
CA LEU A 155 12.48 -4.73 6.11
C LEU A 155 12.92 -3.48 6.86
N VAL A 156 13.26 -2.41 6.14
CA VAL A 156 13.61 -1.11 6.76
C VAL A 156 12.45 -0.62 7.62
N MET A 157 11.21 -0.70 7.13
CA MET A 157 10.04 -0.31 7.90
C MET A 157 9.86 -1.17 9.16
N TYR A 158 10.08 -2.48 9.06
CA TYR A 158 10.08 -3.36 10.23
C TYR A 158 11.14 -2.95 11.28
N LEU A 159 12.36 -2.63 10.83
CA LEU A 159 13.43 -2.17 11.73
C LEU A 159 13.07 -0.82 12.38
N VAL A 160 12.51 0.12 11.61
CA VAL A 160 12.01 1.40 12.12
C VAL A 160 10.95 1.17 13.21
N LEU A 161 9.96 0.33 12.94
CA LEU A 161 8.90 0.04 13.91
C LEU A 161 9.42 -0.67 15.16
N ARG A 162 10.44 -1.52 15.03
CA ARG A 162 10.94 -2.32 16.14
C ARG A 162 11.94 -1.57 17.02
N PHE A 163 12.85 -0.77 16.43
CA PHE A 163 14.03 -0.25 17.10
C PHE A 163 14.04 1.27 17.30
N THR A 164 13.08 2.02 16.75
CA THR A 164 13.07 3.48 16.93
C THR A 164 12.05 3.92 17.98
N SER A 165 12.26 5.13 18.55
CA SER A 165 11.34 5.77 19.49
C SER A 165 9.95 6.04 18.87
N ILE A 166 9.91 6.35 17.56
CA ILE A 166 8.65 6.54 16.82
C ILE A 166 7.89 5.21 16.74
N GLY A 167 8.57 4.13 16.40
CA GLY A 167 7.96 2.80 16.36
C GLY A 167 7.49 2.33 17.74
N LEU A 168 8.24 2.63 18.81
CA LEU A 168 7.81 2.36 20.18
C LEU A 168 6.54 3.13 20.53
N ALA A 169 6.49 4.43 20.20
CA ALA A 169 5.31 5.27 20.45
C ALA A 169 4.09 4.80 19.66
N MET A 170 4.27 4.35 18.40
CA MET A 170 3.18 3.73 17.61
C MET A 170 2.64 2.48 18.27
N ARG A 171 3.51 1.56 18.69
CA ARG A 171 3.09 0.31 19.38
C ARG A 171 2.39 0.59 20.70
N ALA A 172 2.91 1.51 21.51
CA ALA A 172 2.27 1.92 22.75
C ALA A 172 0.86 2.51 22.49
N THR A 173 0.70 3.31 21.43
CA THR A 173 -0.60 3.88 21.04
C THR A 173 -1.59 2.79 20.58
N VAL A 174 -1.10 1.72 19.95
CA VAL A 174 -1.94 0.59 19.50
C VAL A 174 -2.42 -0.25 20.68
N GLU A 175 -1.54 -0.50 21.65
CA GLU A 175 -1.85 -1.36 22.81
C GLU A 175 -2.77 -0.66 23.80
N GLU A 176 -2.42 0.55 24.24
CA GLU A 176 -3.19 1.30 25.24
C GLU A 176 -3.06 2.82 24.98
N PRO A 177 -4.00 3.41 24.22
CA PRO A 177 -3.95 4.83 23.90
C PRO A 177 -3.95 5.76 25.14
N ALA A 178 -4.75 5.40 26.17
CA ALA A 178 -4.83 6.20 27.39
C ALA A 178 -3.51 6.16 28.17
N GLY A 179 -2.91 4.98 28.32
CA GLY A 179 -1.60 4.81 28.93
C GLY A 179 -0.50 5.53 28.19
N ALA A 180 -0.52 5.52 26.85
CA ALA A 180 0.43 6.25 26.01
C ALA A 180 0.36 7.78 26.27
N GLN A 181 -0.84 8.34 26.43
CA GLN A 181 -1.01 9.76 26.77
C GLN A 181 -0.45 10.10 28.16
N LEU A 182 -0.64 9.25 29.16
CA LEU A 182 -0.16 9.47 30.53
C LEU A 182 1.38 9.57 30.58
N VAL A 183 2.08 8.84 29.72
CA VAL A 183 3.56 8.94 29.62
C VAL A 183 4.03 10.03 28.63
N GLY A 184 3.13 10.92 28.18
CA GLY A 184 3.46 12.11 27.39
C GLY A 184 3.49 11.87 25.86
N ILE A 185 3.02 10.73 25.34
CA ILE A 185 2.95 10.50 23.90
C ILE A 185 1.78 11.29 23.31
N ASN A 186 2.06 12.13 22.32
CA ASN A 186 1.03 12.86 21.60
C ASN A 186 0.42 11.97 20.50
N ILE A 187 -0.74 11.37 20.80
CA ILE A 187 -1.44 10.46 19.91
C ILE A 187 -1.74 11.09 18.54
N PHE A 188 -2.13 12.37 18.48
CA PHE A 188 -2.43 13.03 17.21
C PHE A 188 -1.21 13.13 16.30
N LYS A 189 -0.02 13.38 16.88
CA LYS A 189 1.24 13.36 16.12
C LYS A 189 1.55 11.95 15.63
N ILE A 190 1.36 10.94 16.46
CA ILE A 190 1.60 9.54 16.09
C ILE A 190 0.64 9.10 14.99
N HIS A 191 -0.65 9.44 15.09
CA HIS A 191 -1.62 9.18 14.02
C HIS A 191 -1.21 9.84 12.70
N ALA A 192 -0.79 11.12 12.73
CA ALA A 192 -0.36 11.83 11.53
C ALA A 192 0.88 11.19 10.90
N VAL A 193 1.88 10.87 11.71
CA VAL A 193 3.13 10.26 11.21
C VAL A 193 2.87 8.85 10.67
N SER A 194 2.06 8.02 11.33
CA SER A 194 1.73 6.67 10.84
C SER A 194 0.95 6.72 9.53
N PHE A 195 0.00 7.65 9.40
CA PHE A 195 -0.76 7.84 8.16
C PHE A 195 0.16 8.30 7.02
N GLY A 196 1.04 9.27 7.29
CA GLY A 196 2.04 9.74 6.33
C GLY A 196 3.00 8.62 5.88
N ILE A 197 3.51 7.81 6.81
CA ILE A 197 4.37 6.66 6.48
C ILE A 197 3.62 5.63 5.62
N GLY A 198 2.37 5.33 5.94
CA GLY A 198 1.57 4.44 5.11
C GLY A 198 1.38 4.98 3.70
N ALA A 199 1.10 6.29 3.55
CA ALA A 199 0.99 6.94 2.25
C ALA A 199 2.33 6.93 1.49
N LEU A 200 3.46 7.14 2.17
CA LEU A 200 4.81 6.99 1.61
C LEU A 200 5.03 5.59 1.05
N LEU A 201 4.74 4.54 1.83
CA LEU A 201 4.93 3.15 1.39
C LEU A 201 4.07 2.81 0.16
N ALA A 202 2.83 3.32 0.12
CA ALA A 202 1.98 3.19 -1.06
C ALA A 202 2.60 3.90 -2.28
N ALA A 203 3.10 5.12 -2.13
CA ALA A 203 3.73 5.85 -3.21
C ALA A 203 4.98 5.16 -3.74
N LEU A 204 5.82 4.60 -2.87
CA LEU A 204 6.99 3.83 -3.27
C LEU A 204 6.59 2.59 -4.08
N ALA A 205 5.55 1.88 -3.66
CA ALA A 205 4.99 0.75 -4.42
C ALA A 205 4.47 1.20 -5.80
N GLY A 206 3.76 2.33 -5.86
CA GLY A 206 3.28 2.92 -7.10
C GLY A 206 4.40 3.31 -8.06
N SER A 207 5.47 3.91 -7.53
CA SER A 207 6.67 4.23 -8.32
C SER A 207 7.33 2.98 -8.93
N MET A 208 7.23 1.82 -8.28
CA MET A 208 7.70 0.55 -8.83
C MET A 208 6.72 -0.02 -9.87
N LEU A 209 5.41 0.12 -9.63
CA LEU A 209 4.42 -0.38 -10.57
C LEU A 209 4.48 0.32 -11.93
N VAL A 210 4.74 1.64 -11.97
CA VAL A 210 4.85 2.38 -13.25
C VAL A 210 6.09 1.99 -14.06
N MET A 211 7.09 1.36 -13.43
CA MET A 211 8.26 0.77 -14.13
C MET A 211 7.93 -0.57 -14.78
N ILE A 212 6.97 -1.31 -14.22
CA ILE A 212 6.60 -2.66 -14.64
C ILE A 212 5.47 -2.61 -15.67
N TYR A 213 4.43 -1.85 -15.35
CA TYR A 213 3.20 -1.80 -16.14
C TYR A 213 3.16 -0.57 -17.04
N SER A 214 2.73 -0.78 -18.29
CA SER A 214 2.63 0.27 -19.31
C SER A 214 1.24 0.92 -19.39
N ASN A 215 0.33 0.59 -18.45
CA ASN A 215 -1.07 0.98 -18.49
C ASN A 215 -1.58 1.58 -17.16
N ILE A 216 -0.75 2.33 -16.48
CA ILE A 216 -1.15 3.04 -15.26
C ILE A 216 -2.10 4.18 -15.62
N THR A 217 -3.28 4.21 -15.01
CA THR A 217 -4.32 5.22 -15.22
C THR A 217 -4.67 5.92 -13.90
N PRO A 218 -5.35 7.08 -13.92
CA PRO A 218 -5.80 7.74 -12.71
C PRO A 218 -6.78 6.91 -11.87
N TYR A 219 -7.37 5.87 -12.45
CA TYR A 219 -8.39 5.03 -11.81
C TYR A 219 -7.85 3.69 -11.29
N ILE A 220 -6.53 3.51 -11.25
CA ILE A 220 -5.91 2.24 -10.81
C ILE A 220 -5.95 2.05 -9.28
N GLY A 221 -6.09 3.15 -8.52
CA GLY A 221 -6.02 3.17 -7.06
C GLY A 221 -6.91 2.13 -6.37
N PRO A 222 -8.23 2.09 -6.65
CA PRO A 222 -9.15 1.17 -5.98
C PRO A 222 -8.77 -0.30 -6.11
N GLN A 223 -8.29 -0.74 -7.27
CA GLN A 223 -7.85 -2.12 -7.49
C GLN A 223 -6.77 -2.52 -6.47
N TYR A 224 -5.73 -1.70 -6.30
CA TYR A 224 -4.65 -1.99 -5.37
C TYR A 224 -5.06 -1.79 -3.91
N THR A 225 -5.99 -0.88 -3.62
CA THR A 225 -6.59 -0.77 -2.29
C THR A 225 -7.28 -2.07 -1.89
N PHE A 226 -8.12 -2.63 -2.76
CA PHE A 226 -8.85 -3.86 -2.47
C PHE A 226 -7.92 -5.07 -2.35
N ILE A 227 -6.84 -5.15 -3.15
CA ILE A 227 -5.80 -6.17 -2.97
C ILE A 227 -5.13 -6.01 -1.60
N ALA A 228 -4.74 -4.79 -1.22
CA ALA A 228 -4.13 -4.54 0.08
C ALA A 228 -5.08 -4.88 1.23
N LEU A 229 -6.37 -4.58 1.09
CA LEU A 229 -7.40 -4.98 2.06
C LEU A 229 -7.48 -6.51 2.19
N ALA A 230 -7.51 -7.23 1.07
CA ALA A 230 -7.49 -8.68 1.07
C ALA A 230 -6.26 -9.22 1.82
N VAL A 231 -5.09 -8.63 1.58
CA VAL A 231 -3.84 -9.01 2.24
C VAL A 231 -3.89 -8.77 3.74
N ILE A 232 -4.34 -7.58 4.21
CA ILE A 232 -4.35 -7.27 5.64
C ILE A 232 -5.41 -8.05 6.40
N ILE A 233 -6.55 -8.33 5.79
CA ILE A 233 -7.60 -9.16 6.39
C ILE A 233 -7.10 -10.61 6.51
N LEU A 234 -6.52 -11.15 5.45
CA LEU A 234 -5.95 -12.49 5.44
C LEU A 234 -4.79 -12.64 6.43
N GLY A 235 -3.89 -11.65 6.45
CA GLY A 235 -2.74 -11.62 7.35
C GLY A 235 -3.11 -11.38 8.81
N GLY A 236 -4.24 -10.72 9.06
CA GLY A 236 -4.68 -10.21 10.36
C GLY A 236 -4.42 -8.71 10.50
N MET A 237 -5.49 -7.95 10.66
CA MET A 237 -5.44 -6.48 10.77
C MET A 237 -4.60 -6.04 11.98
N GLY A 238 -3.65 -5.13 11.76
CA GLY A 238 -2.71 -4.65 12.78
C GLY A 238 -1.42 -5.49 12.90
N SER A 239 -1.30 -6.62 12.19
CA SER A 239 -0.10 -7.47 12.23
C SER A 239 0.84 -7.18 11.06
N PHE A 240 2.03 -6.63 11.34
CA PHE A 240 3.06 -6.39 10.32
C PHE A 240 3.48 -7.68 9.60
N ILE A 241 3.79 -8.73 10.38
CA ILE A 241 4.19 -10.04 9.84
C ILE A 241 3.03 -10.65 9.05
N GLY A 242 1.79 -10.45 9.52
CA GLY A 242 0.59 -10.85 8.81
C GLY A 242 0.50 -10.24 7.41
N SER A 243 0.82 -8.94 7.27
CA SER A 243 0.83 -8.28 5.96
C SER A 243 1.88 -8.86 5.01
N LEU A 244 3.06 -9.24 5.52
CA LEU A 244 4.08 -9.89 4.69
C LEU A 244 3.59 -11.27 4.19
N VAL A 245 3.20 -12.13 5.11
CA VAL A 245 2.73 -13.50 4.76
C VAL A 245 1.49 -13.45 3.87
N GLY A 246 0.51 -12.60 4.23
CA GLY A 246 -0.71 -12.40 3.44
C GLY A 246 -0.43 -11.88 2.03
N GLY A 247 0.55 -10.97 1.88
CA GLY A 247 0.97 -10.45 0.59
C GLY A 247 1.54 -11.52 -0.32
N PHE A 248 2.41 -12.39 0.20
CA PHE A 248 2.91 -13.53 -0.56
C PHE A 248 1.79 -14.53 -0.91
N CYS A 249 0.89 -14.85 0.02
CA CYS A 249 -0.25 -15.72 -0.26
C CYS A 249 -1.13 -15.16 -1.40
N ILE A 250 -1.52 -13.90 -1.30
CA ILE A 250 -2.35 -13.24 -2.33
C ILE A 250 -1.57 -13.10 -3.65
N GLY A 251 -0.26 -12.83 -3.59
CA GLY A 251 0.60 -12.75 -4.78
C GLY A 251 0.62 -14.05 -5.57
N TYR A 252 0.74 -15.19 -4.90
CA TYR A 252 0.65 -16.51 -5.54
C TYR A 252 -0.74 -16.79 -6.10
N VAL A 253 -1.80 -16.54 -5.34
CA VAL A 253 -3.18 -16.72 -5.81
C VAL A 253 -3.45 -15.83 -7.02
N TYR A 254 -3.02 -14.58 -6.97
CA TYR A 254 -3.17 -13.63 -8.07
C TYR A 254 -2.45 -14.12 -9.33
N TYR A 255 -1.17 -14.50 -9.22
CA TYR A 255 -0.38 -14.90 -10.37
C TYR A 255 -0.90 -16.21 -10.99
N ILE A 256 -1.25 -17.21 -10.18
CA ILE A 256 -1.86 -18.46 -10.66
C ILE A 256 -3.16 -18.17 -11.43
N SER A 257 -3.99 -17.28 -10.89
CA SER A 257 -5.25 -16.89 -11.53
C SER A 257 -5.01 -16.14 -12.85
N LEU A 258 -3.99 -15.28 -12.88
CA LEU A 258 -3.60 -14.52 -14.07
C LEU A 258 -3.16 -15.41 -15.22
N GLU A 259 -2.44 -16.49 -14.92
CA GLU A 259 -2.01 -17.50 -15.91
C GLU A 259 -3.19 -18.31 -16.50
N ILE A 260 -4.26 -18.48 -15.70
CA ILE A 260 -5.46 -19.19 -16.16
C ILE A 260 -6.31 -18.27 -17.04
N ASP A 261 -6.72 -17.12 -16.49
CA ASP A 261 -7.48 -16.10 -17.20
C ASP A 261 -7.38 -14.74 -16.48
N PRO A 262 -6.80 -13.72 -17.14
CA PRO A 262 -6.71 -12.37 -16.58
C PRO A 262 -8.05 -11.77 -16.15
N LEU A 263 -9.16 -12.09 -16.82
CA LEU A 263 -10.48 -11.52 -16.54
C LEU A 263 -11.07 -11.97 -15.20
N ILE A 264 -10.76 -13.20 -14.79
CA ILE A 264 -11.28 -13.76 -13.53
C ILE A 264 -10.34 -13.57 -12.33
N THR A 265 -9.14 -13.04 -12.54
CA THR A 265 -8.08 -12.95 -11.52
C THR A 265 -8.56 -12.33 -10.21
N LEU A 266 -9.20 -11.16 -10.27
CA LEU A 266 -9.71 -10.50 -9.06
C LEU A 266 -10.86 -11.29 -8.40
N ALA A 267 -11.72 -11.91 -9.20
CA ALA A 267 -12.80 -12.72 -8.66
C ALA A 267 -12.25 -13.94 -7.89
N VAL A 268 -11.20 -14.58 -8.39
CA VAL A 268 -10.53 -15.70 -7.70
C VAL A 268 -9.87 -15.24 -6.41
N VAL A 269 -9.15 -14.10 -6.42
CA VAL A 269 -8.51 -13.54 -5.23
C VAL A 269 -9.53 -13.25 -4.13
N TYR A 270 -10.67 -12.63 -4.47
CA TYR A 270 -11.69 -12.30 -3.47
C TYR A 270 -12.48 -13.53 -3.03
N SER A 271 -12.72 -14.48 -3.92
CA SER A 271 -13.31 -15.78 -3.54
C SER A 271 -12.42 -16.54 -2.57
N PHE A 272 -11.11 -16.57 -2.83
CA PHE A 272 -10.12 -17.15 -1.92
C PHE A 272 -10.15 -16.46 -0.55
N LEU A 273 -10.23 -15.12 -0.51
CA LEU A 273 -10.36 -14.37 0.74
C LEU A 273 -11.64 -14.76 1.51
N ILE A 274 -12.80 -14.85 0.83
CA ILE A 274 -14.07 -15.21 1.46
C ILE A 274 -13.99 -16.61 2.07
N ILE A 275 -13.50 -17.60 1.30
CA ILE A 275 -13.34 -18.97 1.78
C ILE A 275 -12.44 -19.01 3.03
N LEU A 276 -11.33 -18.29 2.99
CA LEU A 276 -10.39 -18.27 4.11
C LEU A 276 -11.00 -17.61 5.35
N LEU A 277 -11.79 -16.52 5.20
CA LEU A 277 -12.48 -15.87 6.32
C LEU A 277 -13.55 -16.75 6.95
N ILE A 278 -14.22 -17.61 6.18
CA ILE A 278 -15.16 -18.59 6.72
C ILE A 278 -14.41 -19.61 7.61
N ILE A 279 -13.19 -20.01 7.21
CA ILE A 279 -12.38 -20.99 7.95
C ILE A 279 -11.63 -20.32 9.12
N ARG A 280 -11.08 -19.11 8.90
CA ARG A 280 -10.31 -18.34 9.89
C ARG A 280 -10.74 -16.87 9.92
N PRO A 281 -11.81 -16.52 10.67
CA PRO A 281 -12.39 -15.18 10.67
C PRO A 281 -11.45 -14.08 11.18
N LYS A 282 -10.41 -14.43 11.93
CA LYS A 282 -9.38 -13.47 12.40
C LYS A 282 -8.15 -13.38 11.49
N GLY A 283 -8.10 -14.11 10.38
CA GLY A 283 -6.91 -14.23 9.54
C GLY A 283 -5.80 -15.10 10.17
N PHE A 284 -4.59 -15.03 9.60
CA PHE A 284 -3.48 -15.89 10.07
C PHE A 284 -2.89 -15.45 11.41
N PHE A 285 -2.74 -14.13 11.62
CA PHE A 285 -2.07 -13.53 12.80
C PHE A 285 -2.97 -12.54 13.55
N GLY A 286 -4.31 -12.56 13.32
CA GLY A 286 -5.26 -11.73 14.05
C GLY A 286 -5.39 -12.17 15.52
N ARG A 287 -5.43 -11.21 16.43
CA ARG A 287 -5.60 -11.39 17.87
C ARG A 287 -7.06 -11.31 18.29
#